data_780f95b28117734b9fe3f385f305ef03
#
_entry.id   780f95b28117734b9fe3f385f305ef03
#
_cell.length_a   1.000
_cell.length_b   1.000
_cell.length_c   1.000
_cell.angle_alpha   90.00
_cell.angle_beta   90.00
_cell.angle_gamma   90.00
#
_symmetry.space_group_name_H-M   'P 1'
#
loop_
_entity.id
_entity.type
_entity.pdbx_description
1 polymer ?
#
loop_
_entity_poly.entity_id
_entity_poly.type
_entity_poly.pdbx_seq_one_letter_code
_entity_poly.pdbx_strand_id
1 'polypeptide(L)'
;MPEPKASADIASMSFEDALRELEQILHKLEAGDVPLEDSIRIYERGAALKAHCETKLKEAELKVEKIVLVPDGPKGVERADDL
;
A
#
# COMPACT_ATOMS: atom_id res chain seq x y z
N MET A 1 -9.57 -16.97 15.00
CA MET A 1 -9.07 -15.60 15.03
C MET A 1 -8.11 -15.28 13.93
N PRO A 2 -8.38 -15.70 12.76
CA PRO A 2 -7.44 -15.44 11.66
C PRO A 2 -7.35 -13.98 11.23
N GLU A 3 -8.44 -13.27 11.36
CA GLU A 3 -8.43 -11.90 10.86
C GLU A 3 -7.45 -10.98 11.55
N PRO A 4 -7.43 -10.96 12.87
CA PRO A 4 -6.47 -10.09 13.54
C PRO A 4 -5.04 -10.44 13.18
N LYS A 5 -4.76 -11.72 13.02
CA LYS A 5 -3.44 -12.12 12.62
C LYS A 5 -3.08 -11.66 11.25
N ALA A 6 -4.01 -11.79 10.32
CA ALA A 6 -3.77 -11.35 8.97
C ALA A 6 -3.50 -9.84 8.94
N SER A 7 -4.25 -9.09 9.73
CA SER A 7 -4.05 -7.65 9.78
C SER A 7 -2.70 -7.30 10.38
N ALA A 8 -2.31 -8.01 11.44
CA ALA A 8 -1.03 -7.76 12.06
C ALA A 8 0.10 -8.10 11.11
N ASP A 9 -0.06 -9.17 10.36
CA ASP A 9 0.93 -9.56 9.38
C ASP A 9 1.11 -8.47 8.34
N ILE A 10 0.00 -7.96 7.83
CA ILE A 10 0.06 -6.92 6.83
C ILE A 10 0.68 -5.66 7.39
N ALA A 11 0.36 -5.32 8.62
CA ALA A 11 0.87 -4.10 9.22
C ALA A 11 2.39 -4.07 9.28
N SER A 12 3.02 -5.23 9.32
CA SER A 12 4.47 -5.29 9.40
C SER A 12 5.13 -5.44 8.04
N MET A 13 4.36 -5.49 6.97
CA MET A 13 4.92 -5.63 5.63
C MET A 13 5.46 -4.31 5.11
N SER A 14 6.50 -4.41 4.29
CA SER A 14 6.96 -3.24 3.56
C SER A 14 5.95 -2.92 2.46
N PHE A 15 6.03 -1.70 1.94
CA PHE A 15 5.19 -1.30 0.84
C PHE A 15 5.39 -2.24 -0.35
N GLU A 16 6.64 -2.54 -0.66
CA GLU A 16 6.95 -3.38 -1.81
C GLU A 16 6.38 -4.78 -1.66
N ASP A 17 6.49 -5.35 -0.47
CA ASP A 17 5.95 -6.68 -0.26
C ASP A 17 4.44 -6.69 -0.33
N ALA A 18 3.82 -5.68 0.25
CA ALA A 18 2.36 -5.60 0.20
C ALA A 18 1.88 -5.42 -1.23
N LEU A 19 2.56 -4.61 -2.00
CA LEU A 19 2.19 -4.38 -3.38
C LEU A 19 2.35 -5.66 -4.20
N ARG A 20 3.43 -6.38 -3.95
CA ARG A 20 3.66 -7.63 -4.66
C ARG A 20 2.56 -8.64 -4.38
N GLU A 21 2.17 -8.76 -3.13
CA GLU A 21 1.11 -9.70 -2.81
C GLU A 21 -0.21 -9.24 -3.41
N LEU A 22 -0.47 -7.95 -3.40
CA LEU A 22 -1.69 -7.42 -4.00
C LEU A 22 -1.75 -7.76 -5.48
N GLU A 23 -0.64 -7.62 -6.17
CA GLU A 23 -0.60 -7.96 -7.58
C GLU A 23 -0.88 -9.43 -7.81
N GLN A 24 -0.35 -10.30 -6.95
CA GLN A 24 -0.63 -11.72 -7.06
C GLN A 24 -2.11 -12.01 -6.86
N ILE A 25 -2.72 -11.31 -5.93
CA ILE A 25 -4.15 -11.49 -5.68
C ILE A 25 -4.96 -11.07 -6.89
N LEU A 26 -4.60 -9.96 -7.49
CA LEU A 26 -5.31 -9.50 -8.67
C LEU A 26 -5.22 -10.50 -9.81
N HIS A 27 -4.04 -11.09 -9.98
CA HIS A 27 -3.88 -12.11 -11.00
C HIS A 27 -4.77 -13.31 -10.74
N LYS A 28 -4.85 -13.73 -9.50
CA LYS A 28 -5.70 -14.87 -9.16
C LYS A 28 -7.16 -14.59 -9.45
N LEU A 29 -7.62 -13.40 -9.09
CA LEU A 29 -9.00 -13.04 -9.31
C LEU A 29 -9.31 -12.89 -10.78
N GLU A 30 -8.37 -12.35 -11.54
CA GLU A 30 -8.57 -12.20 -12.97
C GLU A 30 -8.64 -13.53 -13.67
N ALA A 31 -7.90 -14.51 -13.20
CA ALA A 31 -7.90 -15.82 -13.80
C ALA A 31 -9.25 -16.50 -13.68
N GLY A 32 -9.98 -16.18 -12.63
CA GLY A 32 -11.33 -16.72 -12.47
C GLY A 32 -11.37 -18.18 -12.07
N ASP A 33 -10.25 -18.74 -11.65
CA ASP A 33 -10.18 -20.14 -11.24
C ASP A 33 -10.50 -20.38 -9.79
N VAL A 34 -10.73 -19.31 -9.06
CA VAL A 34 -10.86 -19.41 -7.61
C VAL A 34 -12.32 -19.62 -7.22
N PRO A 35 -12.59 -20.59 -6.34
CA PRO A 35 -13.96 -20.77 -5.85
C PRO A 35 -14.46 -19.49 -5.20
N LEU A 36 -15.77 -19.30 -5.23
CA LEU A 36 -16.35 -18.07 -4.74
C LEU A 36 -15.95 -17.74 -3.30
N GLU A 37 -16.00 -18.74 -2.43
CA GLU A 37 -15.67 -18.51 -1.04
C GLU A 37 -14.23 -18.05 -0.87
N ASP A 38 -13.34 -18.64 -1.65
CA ASP A 38 -11.94 -18.25 -1.60
C ASP A 38 -11.75 -16.86 -2.19
N SER A 39 -12.51 -16.55 -3.22
CA SER A 39 -12.44 -15.23 -3.83
C SER A 39 -12.77 -14.16 -2.82
N ILE A 40 -13.75 -14.39 -1.96
CA ILE A 40 -14.14 -13.41 -0.97
C ILE A 40 -12.99 -13.17 0.01
N ARG A 41 -12.37 -14.24 0.47
CA ARG A 41 -11.23 -14.09 1.38
C ARG A 41 -10.07 -13.39 0.74
N ILE A 42 -9.80 -13.75 -0.50
CA ILE A 42 -8.72 -13.13 -1.24
C ILE A 42 -9.00 -11.66 -1.44
N TYR A 43 -10.24 -11.32 -1.75
CA TYR A 43 -10.63 -9.94 -1.91
C TYR A 43 -10.45 -9.16 -0.61
N GLU A 44 -10.84 -9.75 0.50
CA GLU A 44 -10.70 -9.08 1.79
C GLU A 44 -9.23 -8.82 2.11
N ARG A 45 -8.38 -9.80 1.82
CA ARG A 45 -6.96 -9.59 2.05
C ARG A 45 -6.42 -8.52 1.11
N GLY A 46 -6.88 -8.52 -0.12
CA GLY A 46 -6.47 -7.50 -1.07
C GLY A 46 -6.86 -6.12 -0.62
N ALA A 47 -8.06 -5.99 -0.06
CA ALA A 47 -8.50 -4.68 0.45
C ALA A 47 -7.61 -4.21 1.60
N ALA A 48 -7.22 -5.13 2.48
CA ALA A 48 -6.34 -4.77 3.58
C ALA A 48 -4.96 -4.39 3.07
N LEU A 49 -4.44 -5.10 2.09
CA LEU A 49 -3.15 -4.78 1.50
C LEU A 49 -3.20 -3.42 0.81
N LYS A 50 -4.29 -3.14 0.13
CA LYS A 50 -4.45 -1.85 -0.53
C LYS A 50 -4.44 -0.73 0.49
N ALA A 51 -5.18 -0.90 1.59
CA ALA A 51 -5.21 0.12 2.63
C ALA A 51 -3.82 0.33 3.21
N HIS A 52 -3.08 -0.75 3.40
CA HIS A 52 -1.73 -0.65 3.94
C HIS A 52 -0.83 0.13 2.99
N CYS A 53 -0.92 -0.16 1.70
CA CYS A 53 -0.13 0.55 0.71
C CYS A 53 -0.48 2.04 0.70
N GLU A 54 -1.75 2.35 0.81
CA GLU A 54 -2.18 3.74 0.83
C GLU A 54 -1.64 4.45 2.06
N THR A 55 -1.63 3.77 3.19
CA THR A 55 -1.08 4.34 4.41
C THR A 55 0.41 4.64 4.23
N LYS A 56 1.14 3.69 3.64
CA LYS A 56 2.56 3.90 3.43
C LYS A 56 2.83 5.06 2.47
N LEU A 57 2.03 5.16 1.43
CA LEU A 57 2.19 6.26 0.49
C LEU A 57 1.89 7.58 1.16
N LYS A 58 0.87 7.61 2.01
CA LYS A 58 0.52 8.82 2.73
C LYS A 58 1.66 9.25 3.64
N GLU A 59 2.26 8.30 4.34
CA GLU A 59 3.38 8.60 5.21
C GLU A 59 4.55 9.18 4.41
N ALA A 60 4.79 8.62 3.25
CA ALA A 60 5.87 9.11 2.40
C ALA A 60 5.57 10.52 1.91
N GLU A 61 4.33 10.78 1.55
CA GLU A 61 3.93 12.11 1.12
C GLU A 61 4.15 13.15 2.21
N LEU A 62 3.81 12.78 3.43
CA LEU A 62 3.99 13.68 4.55
C LEU A 62 5.45 13.98 4.78
N LYS A 63 6.30 12.99 4.60
CA LYS A 63 7.73 13.22 4.75
C LYS A 63 8.26 14.17 3.69
N VAL A 64 7.77 14.01 2.48
CA VAL A 64 8.18 14.87 1.40
C VAL A 64 7.75 16.31 1.67
N GLU A 65 6.51 16.48 2.14
CA GLU A 65 6.02 17.80 2.46
C GLU A 65 6.86 18.45 3.53
N LYS A 66 7.27 17.66 4.51
CA LYS A 66 8.12 18.17 5.56
C LYS A 66 9.43 18.69 5.01
N ILE A 67 10.00 17.96 4.08
CA ILE A 67 11.24 18.35 3.46
C ILE A 67 11.05 19.68 2.71
N VAL A 68 9.94 19.81 2.03
CA VAL A 68 9.65 21.03 1.30
C VAL A 68 9.58 22.24 2.22
N LEU A 69 9.07 22.04 3.42
CA LEU A 69 8.91 23.14 4.36
C LEU A 69 10.20 23.54 5.06
N VAL A 70 11.23 22.72 4.94
CA VAL A 70 12.51 23.05 5.56
C VAL A 70 13.15 24.21 4.81
N PRO A 71 13.59 25.24 5.53
CA PRO A 71 14.13 26.45 4.87
C PRO A 71 15.25 26.18 3.88
N ASP A 72 16.12 25.27 4.21
CA ASP A 72 17.23 24.97 3.33
C ASP A 72 16.85 24.11 2.16
N GLY A 73 15.90 23.23 2.40
CA GLY A 73 15.50 22.30 1.38
C GLY A 73 14.56 22.86 0.36
N PRO A 74 13.67 23.76 0.77
CA PRO A 74 12.58 24.17 -0.12
C PRO A 74 13.02 24.67 -1.47
N LYS A 75 14.15 25.27 -1.51
CA LYS A 75 14.59 25.82 -2.77
C LYS A 75 14.68 24.79 -3.85
N GLY A 76 15.32 23.70 -3.55
CA GLY A 76 15.42 22.65 -4.53
C GLY A 76 14.09 21.99 -4.78
N VAL A 77 13.32 21.85 -3.75
CA VAL A 77 12.05 21.16 -3.87
C VAL A 77 11.04 22.00 -4.63
N GLU A 78 11.09 23.29 -4.43
CA GLU A 78 10.18 24.16 -5.14
C GLU A 78 10.28 23.98 -6.62
N ARG A 79 11.46 23.76 -7.06
CA ARG A 79 11.65 23.59 -8.48
C ARG A 79 10.99 22.34 -8.96
N ALA A 80 11.03 21.30 -8.17
CA ALA A 80 10.35 20.09 -8.51
C ALA A 80 8.86 20.33 -8.62
N ASP A 81 8.36 21.18 -7.77
CA ASP A 81 6.94 21.50 -7.79
C ASP A 81 6.54 22.18 -9.09
N ASP A 82 7.42 22.96 -9.59
CA ASP A 82 7.12 23.68 -10.81
C ASP A 82 6.95 22.77 -11.99
N LEU A 83 7.44 21.59 -11.88
CA LEU A 83 7.27 20.63 -12.95
C LEU A 83 5.87 20.08 -13.01
#